data_f76d085c3d83fa667633b0f245b70dfe
#
_entry.id   f76d085c3d83fa667633b0f245b70dfe
#
_cell.length_a   1.000
_cell.length_b   1.000
_cell.length_c   1.000
_cell.angle_alpha   90.00
_cell.angle_beta   90.00
_cell.angle_gamma   90.00
#
_symmetry.space_group_name_H-M   'P 1'
#
loop_
_entity.id
_entity.type
_entity.pdbx_description
1 polymer ?
#
loop_
_entity_poly.entity_id
_entity_poly.type
_entity_poly.pdbx_seq_one_letter_code
_entity_poly.pdbx_strand_id
1 'polypeptide(L)'
;MHFGKASHLQKQSHTTQMKNTQNIHISALSSWGSFIAKLLSTGNRLFIGFFGTLMLPLLILAIIAYITGFIYAPPWDIDGIREPLAGSLLYGNNIITGAVIPSSNAIGVHFYPIWSSLGFDQWLYNGGTYQFIIVHFIASITTWMGREWEFSFRLGMRPWIFIGFSAPVYAATAVFIVYPMAQGSFSDGMPLGISGTFNFMLVFQAEHNILMHPFHILGVTAVFGGSLFSAMHGSLVTSSLLSERSPHNSLNIGYNFGQEDETYSITAAHGYFGRLIFQYASFNNSRSLHFFLAAWPVIGICFTALGVTTMAFNLNGLNFNQSIIDSIGHLINSWPDIMNRPDLGIEVMHERNAHNFPLDLA
;
A
#
# COMPACT_ATOMS: atom_id res chain seq x y z
N MET A 1 85.99 11.76 5.83
CA MET A 1 84.88 10.96 5.24
C MET A 1 83.93 10.46 6.31
N HIS A 2 83.14 11.31 6.95
CA HIS A 2 82.16 10.81 7.93
C HIS A 2 80.89 11.69 8.11
N PHE A 3 80.51 12.46 7.08
CA PHE A 3 79.28 13.30 7.15
C PHE A 3 78.10 12.82 6.26
N GLY A 4 78.24 11.68 5.55
CA GLY A 4 77.24 11.23 4.60
C GLY A 4 76.23 10.24 5.15
N LYS A 5 76.48 9.61 6.30
CA LYS A 5 75.55 8.54 6.82
C LYS A 5 74.42 9.03 7.71
N ALA A 6 74.60 10.17 8.39
CA ALA A 6 73.55 10.67 9.31
C ALA A 6 72.31 11.27 8.57
N SER A 7 72.53 11.90 7.42
CA SER A 7 71.46 12.49 6.62
C SER A 7 70.59 11.46 5.90
N HIS A 8 71.17 10.31 5.57
CA HIS A 8 70.43 9.21 4.92
C HIS A 8 69.51 8.47 5.90
N LEU A 9 69.93 8.30 7.15
CA LEU A 9 69.11 7.65 8.19
C LEU A 9 67.95 8.54 8.63
N GLN A 10 68.16 9.86 8.71
CA GLN A 10 67.11 10.82 9.05
C GLN A 10 66.06 10.97 7.94
N LYS A 11 66.46 10.94 6.67
CA LYS A 11 65.55 10.92 5.52
C LYS A 11 64.74 9.61 5.43
N GLN A 12 65.38 8.47 5.74
CA GLN A 12 64.67 7.18 5.76
C GLN A 12 63.65 7.09 6.91
N SER A 13 63.96 7.61 8.09
CA SER A 13 63.01 7.60 9.22
C SER A 13 61.82 8.52 8.94
N HIS A 14 62.05 9.71 8.36
CA HIS A 14 60.95 10.64 8.01
C HIS A 14 60.08 10.10 6.89
N THR A 15 60.66 9.45 5.87
CA THR A 15 59.89 8.84 4.78
C THR A 15 59.11 7.60 5.26
N THR A 16 59.66 6.83 6.19
CA THR A 16 58.96 5.67 6.78
C THR A 16 57.81 6.11 7.69
N GLN A 17 58.02 7.20 8.45
CA GLN A 17 56.96 7.75 9.31
C GLN A 17 55.83 8.40 8.50
N MET A 18 56.17 9.12 7.40
CA MET A 18 55.14 9.64 6.47
C MET A 18 54.39 8.53 5.74
N LYS A 19 55.06 7.47 5.32
CA LYS A 19 54.41 6.31 4.70
C LYS A 19 53.49 5.57 5.68
N ASN A 20 53.86 5.44 6.94
CA ASN A 20 53.02 4.82 7.94
C ASN A 20 51.80 5.66 8.28
N THR A 21 51.92 6.97 8.41
CA THR A 21 50.79 7.86 8.64
C THR A 21 49.83 7.91 7.45
N GLN A 22 50.35 7.94 6.22
CA GLN A 22 49.51 7.83 5.02
C GLN A 22 48.79 6.48 4.95
N ASN A 23 49.48 5.38 5.26
CA ASN A 23 48.88 4.05 5.23
C ASN A 23 47.80 3.87 6.32
N ILE A 24 47.96 4.47 7.49
CA ILE A 24 46.94 4.46 8.54
C ILE A 24 45.70 5.29 8.11
N HIS A 25 45.94 6.45 7.50
CA HIS A 25 44.83 7.29 7.00
C HIS A 25 44.09 6.61 5.83
N ILE A 26 44.80 5.98 4.92
CA ILE A 26 44.24 5.22 3.80
C ILE A 26 43.51 4.00 4.30
N SER A 27 44.00 3.31 5.34
CA SER A 27 43.31 2.14 5.92
C SER A 27 42.00 2.51 6.66
N ALA A 28 41.98 3.65 7.35
CA ALA A 28 40.76 4.14 8.00
C ALA A 28 39.69 4.57 7.00
N LEU A 29 40.09 5.31 5.95
CA LEU A 29 39.20 5.69 4.85
C LEU A 29 38.76 4.47 4.05
N SER A 30 39.62 3.48 3.83
CA SER A 30 39.25 2.23 3.16
C SER A 30 38.32 1.38 3.98
N SER A 31 38.43 1.38 5.32
CA SER A 31 37.51 0.68 6.22
C SER A 31 36.10 1.27 6.19
N TRP A 32 35.95 2.59 6.24
CA TRP A 32 34.66 3.27 6.10
C TRP A 32 34.07 3.08 4.70
N GLY A 33 34.89 3.29 3.66
CA GLY A 33 34.48 3.07 2.29
C GLY A 33 34.05 1.62 2.03
N SER A 34 34.75 0.65 2.62
CA SER A 34 34.40 -0.77 2.54
C SER A 34 33.04 -1.07 3.21
N PHE A 35 32.79 -0.47 4.36
CA PHE A 35 31.49 -0.60 5.06
C PHE A 35 30.35 -0.04 4.22
N ILE A 36 30.49 1.17 3.68
CA ILE A 36 29.48 1.77 2.81
C ILE A 36 29.28 0.95 1.54
N ALA A 37 30.38 0.49 0.92
CA ALA A 37 30.29 -0.38 -0.25
C ALA A 37 29.54 -1.67 0.03
N LYS A 38 29.70 -2.24 1.22
CA LYS A 38 28.98 -3.44 1.65
C LYS A 38 27.47 -3.17 1.83
N LEU A 39 27.11 -2.03 2.43
CA LEU A 39 25.68 -1.64 2.58
C LEU A 39 24.99 -1.44 1.23
N LEU A 40 25.72 -0.89 0.24
CA LEU A 40 25.18 -0.59 -1.08
C LEU A 40 25.36 -1.73 -2.09
N SER A 41 25.98 -2.84 -1.67
CA SER A 41 26.31 -3.95 -2.57
C SER A 41 25.09 -4.75 -2.98
N THR A 42 24.99 -5.05 -4.26
CA THR A 42 24.00 -5.99 -4.83
C THR A 42 24.42 -7.45 -4.65
N GLY A 43 25.65 -7.71 -4.19
CA GLY A 43 26.17 -9.05 -3.89
C GLY A 43 25.71 -9.62 -2.55
N ASN A 44 25.08 -8.82 -1.69
CA ASN A 44 24.46 -9.31 -0.47
C ASN A 44 23.26 -10.20 -0.80
N ARG A 45 22.97 -11.18 0.06
CA ARG A 45 21.77 -12.00 -0.12
C ARG A 45 20.49 -11.16 -0.12
N LEU A 46 20.44 -10.15 0.75
CA LEU A 46 19.37 -9.15 0.77
C LEU A 46 19.99 -7.79 0.51
N PHE A 47 19.47 -7.08 -0.47
CA PHE A 47 19.89 -5.72 -0.75
C PHE A 47 19.41 -4.77 0.35
N ILE A 48 20.30 -4.02 0.94
CA ILE A 48 19.98 -3.01 1.95
C ILE A 48 19.81 -1.64 1.28
N GLY A 49 20.86 -1.08 0.74
CA GLY A 49 20.90 0.24 0.12
C GLY A 49 20.76 1.39 1.14
N PHE A 50 20.85 2.60 0.64
CA PHE A 50 20.64 3.80 1.47
C PHE A 50 19.21 3.83 2.05
N PHE A 51 18.20 3.61 1.21
CA PHE A 51 16.82 3.57 1.68
C PHE A 51 16.55 2.43 2.65
N GLY A 52 17.23 1.29 2.50
CA GLY A 52 17.15 0.19 3.43
C GLY A 52 17.65 0.54 4.83
N THR A 53 18.64 1.40 4.96
CA THR A 53 19.14 1.86 6.27
C THR A 53 18.13 2.72 7.02
N LEU A 54 17.28 3.43 6.30
CA LEU A 54 16.15 4.19 6.87
C LEU A 54 14.93 3.30 7.11
N MET A 55 14.64 2.43 6.15
CA MET A 55 13.46 1.56 6.17
C MET A 55 13.48 0.54 7.30
N LEU A 56 14.60 -0.12 7.55
CA LEU A 56 14.68 -1.21 8.53
C LEU A 56 14.29 -0.77 9.94
N PRO A 57 14.87 0.30 10.52
CA PRO A 57 14.44 0.75 11.85
C PRO A 57 12.99 1.23 11.87
N LEU A 58 12.52 1.92 10.83
CA LEU A 58 11.13 2.39 10.74
C LEU A 58 10.14 1.21 10.70
N LEU A 59 10.44 0.20 9.90
CA LEU A 59 9.61 -0.98 9.78
C LEU A 59 9.56 -1.78 11.08
N ILE A 60 10.70 -1.96 11.75
CA ILE A 60 10.79 -2.64 13.04
C ILE A 60 9.95 -1.91 14.09
N LEU A 61 10.06 -0.59 14.19
CA LEU A 61 9.27 0.21 15.12
C LEU A 61 7.77 0.08 14.85
N ALA A 62 7.36 0.18 13.60
CA ALA A 62 5.96 0.05 13.21
C ALA A 62 5.40 -1.33 13.56
N ILE A 63 6.13 -2.40 13.24
CA ILE A 63 5.70 -3.79 13.49
C ILE A 63 5.62 -4.07 14.99
N ILE A 64 6.64 -3.71 15.76
CA ILE A 64 6.66 -3.97 17.20
C ILE A 64 5.53 -3.19 17.89
N ALA A 65 5.36 -1.92 17.55
CA ALA A 65 4.29 -1.11 18.11
C ALA A 65 2.91 -1.66 17.75
N TYR A 66 2.72 -2.11 16.50
CA TYR A 66 1.46 -2.72 16.06
C TYR A 66 1.15 -4.01 16.82
N ILE A 67 2.09 -4.94 16.88
CA ILE A 67 1.90 -6.22 17.58
C ILE A 67 1.62 -5.98 19.05
N THR A 68 2.40 -5.14 19.70
CA THR A 68 2.22 -4.80 21.10
C THR A 68 0.86 -4.14 21.36
N GLY A 69 0.50 -3.16 20.56
CA GLY A 69 -0.79 -2.48 20.67
C GLY A 69 -1.96 -3.40 20.39
N PHE A 70 -1.89 -4.24 19.38
CA PHE A 70 -2.94 -5.17 19.00
C PHE A 70 -3.21 -6.22 20.11
N ILE A 71 -2.18 -6.65 20.82
CA ILE A 71 -2.29 -7.68 21.87
C ILE A 71 -2.58 -7.06 23.24
N TYR A 72 -1.88 -6.00 23.64
CA TYR A 72 -1.81 -5.54 25.03
C TYR A 72 -2.41 -4.17 25.30
N ALA A 73 -2.72 -3.36 24.29
CA ALA A 73 -3.14 -1.98 24.53
C ALA A 73 -4.38 -1.90 25.42
N PRO A 74 -4.36 -1.07 26.48
CA PRO A 74 -5.55 -0.80 27.28
C PRO A 74 -6.59 -0.04 26.45
N PRO A 75 -7.88 -0.03 26.86
CA PRO A 75 -8.89 0.79 26.23
C PRO A 75 -8.51 2.27 26.21
N TRP A 76 -8.83 2.97 25.12
CA TRP A 76 -8.61 4.40 25.03
C TRP A 76 -9.76 5.16 24.38
N ASP A 77 -9.77 6.45 24.57
CA ASP A 77 -10.87 7.35 24.29
C ASP A 77 -10.81 7.87 22.85
N ILE A 78 -11.34 7.08 21.90
CA ILE A 78 -11.34 7.46 20.48
C ILE A 78 -12.20 8.72 20.20
N ASP A 79 -13.40 8.82 20.79
CA ASP A 79 -14.35 9.88 20.44
C ASP A 79 -14.13 11.17 21.23
N GLY A 80 -13.22 11.17 22.19
CA GLY A 80 -12.94 12.34 23.03
C GLY A 80 -14.01 12.64 24.06
N ILE A 81 -14.93 11.71 24.31
CA ILE A 81 -16.05 11.84 25.24
C ILE A 81 -15.84 11.11 26.57
N ARG A 82 -14.60 10.62 26.78
CA ARG A 82 -14.20 9.81 27.94
C ARG A 82 -14.97 8.49 28.07
N GLU A 83 -15.26 7.88 26.94
CA GLU A 83 -15.84 6.54 26.82
C GLU A 83 -14.81 5.63 26.15
N PRO A 84 -13.96 4.93 26.93
CA PRO A 84 -12.88 4.14 26.37
C PRO A 84 -13.38 2.94 25.54
N LEU A 85 -12.75 2.68 24.42
CA LEU A 85 -13.01 1.56 23.54
C LEU A 85 -11.85 0.56 23.61
N ALA A 86 -12.17 -0.72 23.84
CA ALA A 86 -11.21 -1.81 23.88
C ALA A 86 -10.96 -2.35 22.47
N GLY A 87 -9.72 -2.34 22.04
CA GLY A 87 -9.32 -2.84 20.71
C GLY A 87 -8.38 -4.03 20.75
N SER A 88 -7.70 -4.29 21.87
CA SER A 88 -6.68 -5.33 21.94
C SER A 88 -7.23 -6.70 22.30
N LEU A 89 -6.47 -7.76 22.02
CA LEU A 89 -6.85 -9.14 22.30
C LEU A 89 -7.07 -9.41 23.79
N LEU A 90 -6.24 -8.86 24.67
CA LEU A 90 -6.35 -9.07 26.10
C LEU A 90 -7.56 -8.36 26.76
N TYR A 91 -8.20 -7.48 26.02
CA TYR A 91 -9.40 -6.77 26.48
C TYR A 91 -10.68 -7.25 25.79
N GLY A 92 -10.75 -8.53 25.44
CA GLY A 92 -11.97 -9.19 25.01
C GLY A 92 -12.20 -9.24 23.51
N ASN A 93 -11.16 -9.01 22.71
CA ASN A 93 -11.22 -9.12 21.26
C ASN A 93 -10.60 -10.41 20.74
N ASN A 94 -10.93 -10.76 19.52
CA ASN A 94 -10.28 -11.80 18.73
C ASN A 94 -9.55 -11.19 17.52
N ILE A 95 -8.99 -12.03 16.67
CA ILE A 95 -8.27 -11.58 15.47
C ILE A 95 -9.14 -10.73 14.55
N ILE A 96 -10.43 -11.05 14.44
CA ILE A 96 -11.37 -10.32 13.57
C ILE A 96 -11.78 -8.97 14.19
N THR A 97 -12.09 -8.96 15.48
CA THR A 97 -12.58 -7.75 16.16
C THR A 97 -11.48 -6.86 16.71
N GLY A 98 -10.26 -7.42 16.89
CA GLY A 98 -9.12 -6.67 17.37
C GLY A 98 -8.69 -5.57 16.40
N ALA A 99 -8.24 -4.45 16.95
CA ALA A 99 -7.73 -3.33 16.18
C ALA A 99 -6.85 -2.43 17.05
N VAL A 100 -5.89 -1.76 16.43
CA VAL A 100 -5.33 -0.53 16.98
C VAL A 100 -6.26 0.60 16.59
N ILE A 101 -6.97 1.13 17.57
CA ILE A 101 -8.03 2.12 17.38
C ILE A 101 -7.42 3.48 17.08
N PRO A 102 -8.04 4.32 16.23
CA PRO A 102 -7.56 5.66 15.96
C PRO A 102 -7.36 6.52 17.22
N SER A 103 -6.53 7.55 17.10
CA SER A 103 -6.28 8.50 18.18
C SER A 103 -7.53 9.23 18.59
N SER A 104 -7.57 9.73 19.83
CA SER A 104 -8.69 10.47 20.36
C SER A 104 -9.03 11.71 19.52
N ASN A 105 -10.33 11.96 19.37
CA ASN A 105 -10.82 13.20 18.76
C ASN A 105 -10.38 14.45 19.52
N ALA A 106 -10.08 14.33 20.81
CA ALA A 106 -9.52 15.43 21.60
C ALA A 106 -8.13 15.88 21.11
N ILE A 107 -7.36 14.96 20.49
CA ILE A 107 -6.06 15.29 19.89
C ILE A 107 -6.26 16.02 18.55
N GLY A 108 -7.35 15.72 17.84
CA GLY A 108 -7.59 16.27 16.51
C GLY A 108 -6.50 15.81 15.53
N VAL A 109 -5.90 16.78 14.83
CA VAL A 109 -4.78 16.55 13.90
C VAL A 109 -3.44 16.98 14.50
N HIS A 110 -3.38 17.26 15.79
CA HIS A 110 -2.14 17.65 16.45
C HIS A 110 -1.14 16.50 16.47
N PHE A 111 0.13 16.85 16.28
CA PHE A 111 1.22 15.92 16.48
C PHE A 111 1.32 15.57 17.97
N TYR A 112 1.17 14.30 18.30
CA TYR A 112 1.10 13.79 19.67
C TYR A 112 2.14 12.69 19.91
N PRO A 113 3.43 13.04 19.98
CA PRO A 113 4.48 12.11 20.35
C PRO A 113 4.47 11.82 21.85
N ILE A 114 5.17 10.76 22.26
CA ILE A 114 5.25 10.36 23.68
C ILE A 114 5.70 11.52 24.58
N TRP A 115 6.67 12.32 24.14
CA TRP A 115 7.23 13.41 24.93
C TRP A 115 6.30 14.62 25.07
N SER A 116 5.21 14.69 24.33
CA SER A 116 4.19 15.76 24.48
C SER A 116 3.13 15.45 25.51
N SER A 117 3.07 14.23 26.01
CA SER A 117 2.15 13.82 27.08
C SER A 117 2.78 14.01 28.47
N LEU A 118 1.94 14.13 29.48
CA LEU A 118 2.39 14.20 30.88
C LEU A 118 2.89 12.85 31.40
N GLY A 119 2.53 11.74 30.73
CA GLY A 119 2.96 10.40 31.08
C GLY A 119 2.58 9.40 30.00
N PHE A 120 3.21 8.20 30.04
CA PHE A 120 2.98 7.15 29.08
C PHE A 120 1.52 6.64 29.12
N ASP A 121 0.92 6.54 30.29
CA ASP A 121 -0.48 6.13 30.44
C ASP A 121 -1.43 7.11 29.78
N GLN A 122 -1.16 8.40 29.89
CA GLN A 122 -1.95 9.43 29.22
C GLN A 122 -1.80 9.35 27.71
N TRP A 123 -0.59 9.12 27.23
CA TRP A 123 -0.32 8.92 25.81
C TRP A 123 -1.07 7.71 25.26
N LEU A 124 -1.10 6.59 25.99
CA LEU A 124 -1.88 5.42 25.63
C LEU A 124 -3.37 5.70 25.60
N TYR A 125 -3.89 6.35 26.65
CA TYR A 125 -5.33 6.67 26.77
C TYR A 125 -5.84 7.59 25.67
N ASN A 126 -5.00 8.48 25.16
CA ASN A 126 -5.34 9.40 24.07
C ASN A 126 -5.07 8.79 22.67
N GLY A 127 -4.67 7.55 22.60
CA GLY A 127 -4.45 6.87 21.33
C GLY A 127 -3.19 7.30 20.58
N GLY A 128 -2.15 7.75 21.28
CA GLY A 128 -0.87 8.08 20.68
C GLY A 128 -0.21 6.89 19.95
N THR A 129 -0.52 5.68 20.36
CA THR A 129 -0.06 4.44 19.70
C THR A 129 -0.47 4.39 18.24
N TYR A 130 -1.69 4.76 17.90
CA TYR A 130 -2.17 4.80 16.51
C TYR A 130 -1.33 5.76 15.67
N GLN A 131 -1.12 6.97 16.15
CA GLN A 131 -0.34 7.97 15.42
C GLN A 131 1.11 7.53 15.27
N PHE A 132 1.71 6.93 16.30
CA PHE A 132 3.05 6.35 16.24
C PHE A 132 3.17 5.31 15.11
N ILE A 133 2.23 4.38 15.06
CA ILE A 133 2.27 3.28 14.08
C ILE A 133 2.09 3.82 12.66
N ILE A 134 1.07 4.64 12.40
CA ILE A 134 0.80 5.11 11.03
C ILE A 134 1.93 5.97 10.47
N VAL A 135 2.53 6.81 11.28
CA VAL A 135 3.65 7.67 10.85
C VAL A 135 4.88 6.83 10.50
N HIS A 136 5.26 5.88 11.35
CA HIS A 136 6.39 5.00 11.08
C HIS A 136 6.11 4.04 9.94
N PHE A 137 4.89 3.54 9.83
CA PHE A 137 4.47 2.67 8.72
C PHE A 137 4.52 3.39 7.37
N ILE A 138 3.94 4.59 7.26
CA ILE A 138 3.96 5.37 6.02
C ILE A 138 5.40 5.74 5.64
N ALA A 139 6.22 6.14 6.61
CA ALA A 139 7.64 6.40 6.37
C ALA A 139 8.38 5.14 5.89
N SER A 140 8.07 3.97 6.45
CA SER A 140 8.70 2.70 6.07
C SER A 140 8.34 2.26 4.66
N ILE A 141 7.08 2.37 4.25
CA ILE A 141 6.67 2.03 2.87
C ILE A 141 7.16 3.05 1.84
N THR A 142 7.29 4.30 2.22
CA THR A 142 7.88 5.34 1.38
C THR A 142 9.37 5.08 1.12
N THR A 143 10.10 4.69 2.16
CA THR A 143 11.51 4.28 2.02
C THR A 143 11.65 2.93 1.31
N TRP A 144 10.69 2.03 1.43
CA TRP A 144 10.63 0.82 0.60
C TRP A 144 10.50 1.18 -0.87
N MET A 145 9.63 2.09 -1.21
CA MET A 145 9.48 2.57 -2.59
C MET A 145 10.77 3.20 -3.10
N GLY A 146 11.44 4.01 -2.30
CA GLY A 146 12.75 4.55 -2.63
C GLY A 146 13.81 3.46 -2.82
N ARG A 147 13.77 2.40 -2.03
CA ARG A 147 14.66 1.24 -2.14
C ARG A 147 14.43 0.45 -3.43
N GLU A 148 13.19 0.35 -3.90
CA GLU A 148 12.89 -0.27 -5.20
C GLU A 148 13.56 0.51 -6.35
N TRP A 149 13.47 1.84 -6.33
CA TRP A 149 14.20 2.67 -7.28
C TRP A 149 15.71 2.47 -7.14
N GLU A 150 16.27 2.52 -5.94
CA GLU A 150 17.69 2.39 -5.69
C GLU A 150 18.23 1.05 -6.19
N PHE A 151 17.54 -0.04 -5.92
CA PHE A 151 17.93 -1.37 -6.40
C PHE A 151 17.93 -1.44 -7.93
N SER A 152 16.93 -0.85 -8.58
CA SER A 152 16.91 -0.75 -10.05
C SER A 152 18.12 0.00 -10.59
N PHE A 153 18.50 1.08 -9.94
CA PHE A 153 19.68 1.88 -10.28
C PHE A 153 20.97 1.08 -10.11
N ARG A 154 21.11 0.34 -9.00
CA ARG A 154 22.30 -0.47 -8.73
C ARG A 154 22.50 -1.59 -9.75
N LEU A 155 21.40 -2.15 -10.26
CA LEU A 155 21.45 -3.23 -11.27
C LEU A 155 21.53 -2.70 -12.71
N GLY A 156 21.51 -1.41 -12.94
CA GLY A 156 21.48 -0.84 -14.27
C GLY A 156 20.14 -1.07 -14.99
N MET A 157 19.06 -1.30 -14.25
CA MET A 157 17.71 -1.48 -14.80
C MET A 157 17.07 -0.13 -15.16
N ARG A 158 16.04 -0.18 -15.99
CA ARG A 158 15.11 0.93 -16.19
C ARG A 158 14.33 1.15 -14.87
N PRO A 159 14.02 2.42 -14.47
CA PRO A 159 13.75 2.74 -13.06
C PRO A 159 12.29 2.59 -12.61
N TRP A 160 11.33 2.26 -13.49
CA TRP A 160 9.91 2.53 -13.24
C TRP A 160 9.14 1.49 -12.43
N ILE A 161 9.75 0.40 -11.97
CA ILE A 161 9.06 -0.63 -11.17
C ILE A 161 8.43 -0.01 -9.91
N PHE A 162 9.11 0.93 -9.25
CA PHE A 162 8.61 1.58 -8.05
C PHE A 162 7.31 2.37 -8.27
N ILE A 163 7.01 2.78 -9.50
CA ILE A 163 5.76 3.48 -9.83
C ILE A 163 4.55 2.57 -9.58
N GLY A 164 4.69 1.26 -9.84
CA GLY A 164 3.65 0.29 -9.49
C GLY A 164 3.33 0.26 -7.99
N PHE A 165 4.36 0.36 -7.15
CA PHE A 165 4.18 0.42 -5.69
C PHE A 165 3.68 1.79 -5.21
N SER A 166 3.89 2.85 -5.97
CA SER A 166 3.43 4.20 -5.60
C SER A 166 1.92 4.30 -5.41
N ALA A 167 1.14 3.50 -6.14
CA ALA A 167 -0.32 3.49 -6.03
C ALA A 167 -0.80 2.98 -4.66
N PRO A 168 -0.40 1.79 -4.13
CA PRO A 168 -0.76 1.38 -2.78
C PRO A 168 -0.16 2.29 -1.69
N VAL A 169 1.02 2.86 -1.88
CA VAL A 169 1.58 3.85 -0.94
C VAL A 169 0.70 5.09 -0.86
N TYR A 170 0.25 5.58 -1.99
CA TYR A 170 -0.68 6.71 -2.01
C TYR A 170 -2.02 6.36 -1.35
N ALA A 171 -2.58 5.18 -1.64
CA ALA A 171 -3.81 4.73 -1.01
C ALA A 171 -3.69 4.63 0.52
N ALA A 172 -2.60 4.08 1.04
CA ALA A 172 -2.33 4.01 2.47
C ALA A 172 -2.21 5.42 3.09
N THR A 173 -1.49 6.31 2.43
CA THR A 173 -1.35 7.71 2.88
C THR A 173 -2.71 8.42 2.89
N ALA A 174 -3.56 8.14 1.91
CA ALA A 174 -4.90 8.73 1.84
C ALA A 174 -5.77 8.37 3.04
N VAL A 175 -5.81 7.10 3.44
CA VAL A 175 -6.68 6.64 4.54
C VAL A 175 -6.13 6.92 5.94
N PHE A 176 -4.82 7.02 6.10
CA PHE A 176 -4.18 7.22 7.42
C PHE A 176 -3.77 8.66 7.70
N ILE A 177 -3.51 9.45 6.69
CA ILE A 177 -3.00 10.82 6.83
C ILE A 177 -3.93 11.85 6.19
N VAL A 178 -4.19 11.74 4.90
CA VAL A 178 -4.92 12.77 4.14
C VAL A 178 -6.37 12.88 4.62
N TYR A 179 -7.06 11.76 4.74
CA TYR A 179 -8.45 11.75 5.18
C TYR A 179 -8.62 12.30 6.61
N PRO A 180 -7.86 11.86 7.62
CA PRO A 180 -7.92 12.46 8.94
C PRO A 180 -7.57 13.95 8.95
N MET A 181 -6.56 14.37 8.19
CA MET A 181 -6.15 15.79 8.14
C MET A 181 -7.25 16.66 7.54
N ALA A 182 -7.89 16.21 6.47
CA ALA A 182 -8.98 16.95 5.82
C ALA A 182 -10.26 16.97 6.65
N GLN A 183 -10.56 15.89 7.36
CA GLN A 183 -11.73 15.79 8.24
C GLN A 183 -11.49 16.45 9.62
N GLY A 184 -10.26 16.79 9.95
CA GLY A 184 -9.92 17.56 11.14
C GLY A 184 -9.55 16.74 12.37
N SER A 185 -9.50 15.40 12.28
CA SER A 185 -9.10 14.55 13.41
C SER A 185 -8.56 13.19 12.96
N PHE A 186 -7.52 12.72 13.63
CA PHE A 186 -7.03 11.35 13.46
C PHE A 186 -8.04 10.28 13.90
N SER A 187 -9.06 10.63 14.66
CA SER A 187 -10.15 9.72 15.03
C SER A 187 -10.94 9.23 13.81
N ASP A 188 -10.93 9.96 12.70
CA ASP A 188 -11.57 9.60 11.45
C ASP A 188 -10.71 8.74 10.55
N GLY A 189 -9.45 8.49 10.91
CA GLY A 189 -8.57 7.61 10.16
C GLY A 189 -9.02 6.15 10.19
N MET A 190 -8.56 5.37 9.21
CA MET A 190 -8.89 3.94 9.16
C MET A 190 -8.28 3.20 10.35
N PRO A 191 -9.06 2.44 11.13
CA PRO A 191 -8.52 1.61 12.19
C PRO A 191 -7.59 0.52 11.65
N LEU A 192 -6.64 0.09 12.48
CA LEU A 192 -5.69 -0.96 12.13
C LEU A 192 -6.22 -2.33 12.59
N GLY A 193 -7.26 -2.79 11.93
CA GLY A 193 -7.90 -4.07 12.22
C GLY A 193 -8.95 -4.44 11.19
N ILE A 194 -9.37 -5.69 11.17
CA ILE A 194 -10.27 -6.23 10.14
C ILE A 194 -11.67 -5.61 10.27
N SER A 195 -12.33 -5.79 11.40
CA SER A 195 -13.68 -5.21 11.63
C SER A 195 -13.65 -3.69 11.65
N GLY A 196 -12.56 -3.08 12.14
CA GLY A 196 -12.37 -1.64 12.10
C GLY A 196 -12.31 -1.09 10.68
N THR A 197 -11.67 -1.81 9.77
CA THR A 197 -11.65 -1.46 8.34
C THR A 197 -13.05 -1.51 7.74
N PHE A 198 -13.84 -2.53 8.05
CA PHE A 198 -15.22 -2.62 7.57
C PHE A 198 -16.10 -1.51 8.14
N ASN A 199 -15.94 -1.18 9.41
CA ASN A 199 -16.61 -0.03 10.01
C ASN A 199 -16.24 1.27 9.29
N PHE A 200 -14.96 1.50 9.02
CA PHE A 200 -14.50 2.66 8.24
C PHE A 200 -15.16 2.72 6.87
N MET A 201 -15.24 1.58 6.16
CA MET A 201 -15.88 1.50 4.85
C MET A 201 -17.35 1.88 4.90
N LEU A 202 -18.11 1.36 5.89
CA LEU A 202 -19.54 1.64 6.04
C LEU A 202 -19.80 3.10 6.41
N VAL A 203 -19.03 3.65 7.31
CA VAL A 203 -19.14 5.07 7.69
C VAL A 203 -18.77 5.98 6.53
N PHE A 204 -17.71 5.63 5.78
CA PHE A 204 -17.30 6.36 4.59
C PHE A 204 -18.40 6.38 3.52
N GLN A 205 -19.02 5.23 3.28
CA GLN A 205 -20.17 5.15 2.37
C GLN A 205 -21.32 6.04 2.84
N ALA A 206 -21.64 6.03 4.13
CA ALA A 206 -22.72 6.83 4.69
C ALA A 206 -22.46 8.34 4.55
N GLU A 207 -21.22 8.76 4.75
CA GLU A 207 -20.83 10.17 4.73
C GLU A 207 -20.51 10.70 3.33
N HIS A 208 -19.99 9.87 2.42
CA HIS A 208 -19.44 10.32 1.14
C HIS A 208 -20.08 9.71 -0.10
N ASN A 209 -20.93 8.69 0.06
CA ASN A 209 -21.51 7.95 -1.06
C ASN A 209 -20.46 7.48 -2.08
N ILE A 210 -19.43 6.79 -1.59
CA ILE A 210 -18.29 6.33 -2.39
C ILE A 210 -18.70 5.40 -3.54
N LEU A 211 -19.74 4.56 -3.33
CA LEU A 211 -20.20 3.63 -4.36
C LEU A 211 -20.64 4.36 -5.64
N MET A 212 -21.12 5.60 -5.52
CA MET A 212 -21.52 6.43 -6.66
C MET A 212 -20.47 7.44 -7.10
N HIS A 213 -19.30 7.40 -6.48
CA HIS A 213 -18.19 8.26 -6.89
C HIS A 213 -17.49 7.66 -8.12
N PRO A 214 -17.29 8.42 -9.20
CA PRO A 214 -16.72 7.89 -10.45
C PRO A 214 -15.32 7.31 -10.26
N PHE A 215 -14.50 7.83 -9.35
CA PHE A 215 -13.16 7.32 -9.11
C PHE A 215 -13.17 5.94 -8.43
N HIS A 216 -14.14 5.69 -7.55
CA HIS A 216 -14.34 4.35 -7.01
C HIS A 216 -14.81 3.36 -8.09
N ILE A 217 -15.70 3.79 -8.96
CA ILE A 217 -16.16 2.96 -10.09
C ILE A 217 -14.98 2.60 -11.01
N LEU A 218 -14.11 3.56 -11.31
CA LEU A 218 -12.88 3.31 -12.07
C LEU A 218 -11.95 2.34 -11.35
N GLY A 219 -11.80 2.47 -10.05
CA GLY A 219 -10.99 1.56 -9.25
C GLY A 219 -11.51 0.14 -9.23
N VAL A 220 -12.82 -0.04 -9.05
CA VAL A 220 -13.48 -1.37 -9.11
C VAL A 220 -13.30 -2.00 -10.49
N THR A 221 -13.53 -1.24 -11.56
CA THR A 221 -13.31 -1.69 -12.93
C THR A 221 -11.85 -2.10 -13.15
N ALA A 222 -10.92 -1.34 -12.60
CA ALA A 222 -9.49 -1.63 -12.73
C ALA A 222 -9.09 -2.92 -12.00
N VAL A 223 -9.63 -3.18 -10.82
CA VAL A 223 -9.32 -4.39 -10.05
C VAL A 223 -9.90 -5.63 -10.72
N PHE A 224 -11.17 -5.59 -11.11
CA PHE A 224 -11.79 -6.71 -11.83
C PHE A 224 -11.15 -6.94 -13.20
N GLY A 225 -10.92 -5.88 -13.95
CA GLY A 225 -10.25 -5.96 -15.25
C GLY A 225 -8.82 -6.49 -15.13
N GLY A 226 -8.07 -6.00 -14.16
CA GLY A 226 -6.71 -6.46 -13.90
C GLY A 226 -6.64 -7.96 -13.56
N SER A 227 -7.57 -8.44 -12.74
CA SER A 227 -7.68 -9.87 -12.41
C SER A 227 -8.03 -10.71 -13.64
N LEU A 228 -8.96 -10.25 -14.47
CA LEU A 228 -9.34 -10.91 -15.71
C LEU A 228 -8.17 -10.97 -16.69
N PHE A 229 -7.47 -9.87 -16.90
CA PHE A 229 -6.33 -9.80 -17.82
C PHE A 229 -5.17 -10.66 -17.34
N SER A 230 -4.89 -10.68 -16.05
CA SER A 230 -3.86 -11.54 -15.47
C SER A 230 -4.19 -13.02 -15.67
N ALA A 231 -5.42 -13.43 -15.42
CA ALA A 231 -5.86 -14.80 -15.60
C ALA A 231 -5.83 -15.19 -17.09
N MET A 232 -6.28 -14.33 -17.98
CA MET A 232 -6.28 -14.58 -19.43
C MET A 232 -4.85 -14.69 -19.97
N HIS A 233 -3.96 -13.78 -19.57
CA HIS A 233 -2.56 -13.83 -19.95
C HIS A 233 -1.88 -15.12 -19.45
N GLY A 234 -2.09 -15.47 -18.19
CA GLY A 234 -1.57 -16.71 -17.63
C GLY A 234 -2.08 -17.96 -18.36
N SER A 235 -3.35 -17.99 -18.70
CA SER A 235 -3.96 -19.08 -19.49
C SER A 235 -3.36 -19.20 -20.89
N LEU A 236 -3.22 -18.08 -21.59
CA LEU A 236 -2.67 -18.09 -22.95
C LEU A 236 -1.19 -18.46 -22.99
N VAL A 237 -0.40 -17.98 -22.02
CA VAL A 237 1.01 -18.35 -21.89
C VAL A 237 1.16 -19.84 -21.63
N THR A 238 0.45 -20.39 -20.65
CA THR A 238 0.52 -21.82 -20.32
C THR A 238 0.00 -22.72 -21.44
N SER A 239 -1.00 -22.28 -22.19
CA SER A 239 -1.55 -23.01 -23.33
C SER A 239 -0.64 -23.00 -24.55
N SER A 240 0.32 -22.10 -24.63
CA SER A 240 1.21 -21.94 -25.79
C SER A 240 2.69 -22.17 -25.46
N LEU A 241 2.99 -22.85 -24.35
CA LEU A 241 4.36 -23.19 -23.95
C LEU A 241 5.05 -24.04 -25.01
N LEU A 242 6.34 -23.72 -25.24
CA LEU A 242 7.17 -24.48 -26.19
C LEU A 242 7.76 -25.72 -25.50
N SER A 243 7.50 -26.90 -26.07
CA SER A 243 7.89 -28.17 -25.48
C SER A 243 9.39 -28.46 -25.47
N GLU A 244 10.14 -27.77 -26.30
CA GLU A 244 11.59 -27.97 -26.45
C GLU A 244 12.42 -27.57 -25.20
N ARG A 245 11.87 -26.76 -24.31
CA ARG A 245 12.56 -26.32 -23.12
C ARG A 245 12.39 -27.18 -21.88
N SER A 246 11.53 -28.19 -21.97
CA SER A 246 11.29 -29.12 -20.86
C SER A 246 11.41 -30.55 -21.34
N PRO A 247 12.64 -31.09 -21.54
CA PRO A 247 12.86 -32.44 -22.06
C PRO A 247 12.26 -33.55 -21.20
N HIS A 248 11.89 -33.25 -19.95
CA HIS A 248 11.28 -34.20 -19.01
C HIS A 248 9.80 -33.89 -18.71
N ASN A 249 9.12 -33.08 -19.53
CA ASN A 249 7.75 -32.64 -19.32
C ASN A 249 7.52 -31.93 -17.94
N SER A 250 8.57 -31.43 -17.33
CA SER A 250 8.49 -30.62 -16.12
C SER A 250 8.48 -29.13 -16.46
N LEU A 251 7.46 -28.40 -16.04
CA LEU A 251 7.31 -26.96 -16.32
C LEU A 251 8.43 -26.11 -15.72
N ASN A 252 9.21 -26.65 -14.78
CA ASN A 252 10.25 -25.92 -14.07
C ASN A 252 11.67 -26.23 -14.54
N ILE A 253 11.85 -27.18 -15.44
CA ILE A 253 13.16 -27.57 -15.99
C ILE A 253 13.40 -26.83 -17.31
N GLY A 254 14.56 -26.25 -17.46
CA GLY A 254 14.96 -25.47 -18.64
C GLY A 254 14.66 -24.00 -18.61
N TYR A 255 14.08 -23.48 -17.51
CA TYR A 255 13.85 -22.07 -17.30
C TYR A 255 14.86 -21.51 -16.31
N ASN A 256 15.44 -20.36 -16.64
CA ASN A 256 16.46 -19.71 -15.82
C ASN A 256 15.99 -18.34 -15.34
N PHE A 257 16.41 -17.96 -14.16
CA PHE A 257 16.18 -16.60 -13.65
C PHE A 257 16.83 -15.57 -14.58
N GLY A 258 16.07 -14.53 -14.95
CA GLY A 258 16.54 -13.49 -15.87
C GLY A 258 16.57 -13.93 -17.35
N GLN A 259 15.93 -15.03 -17.69
CA GLN A 259 15.82 -15.49 -19.07
C GLN A 259 15.09 -14.46 -19.93
N GLU A 260 15.68 -14.09 -21.08
CA GLU A 260 15.11 -13.11 -22.03
C GLU A 260 14.37 -13.80 -23.20
N ASP A 261 14.71 -15.06 -23.48
CA ASP A 261 14.06 -15.82 -24.57
C ASP A 261 12.62 -16.18 -24.21
N GLU A 262 11.71 -16.03 -25.17
CA GLU A 262 10.32 -16.45 -25.02
C GLU A 262 10.21 -17.96 -24.87
N THR A 263 9.40 -18.40 -23.89
CA THR A 263 9.14 -19.80 -23.60
C THR A 263 7.77 -20.26 -24.11
N TYR A 264 7.01 -19.36 -24.69
CA TYR A 264 5.68 -19.62 -25.24
C TYR A 264 5.54 -18.98 -26.62
N SER A 265 4.51 -19.39 -27.37
CA SER A 265 4.24 -18.83 -28.70
C SER A 265 3.31 -17.61 -28.60
N ILE A 266 3.88 -16.43 -28.79
CA ILE A 266 3.11 -15.17 -28.86
C ILE A 266 2.12 -15.23 -30.04
N THR A 267 2.54 -15.78 -31.17
CA THR A 267 1.69 -15.92 -32.38
C THR A 267 0.48 -16.80 -32.10
N ALA A 268 0.66 -17.92 -31.40
CA ALA A 268 -0.45 -18.82 -31.03
C ALA A 268 -1.42 -18.15 -30.06
N ALA A 269 -0.90 -17.45 -29.04
CA ALA A 269 -1.71 -16.70 -28.08
C ALA A 269 -2.49 -15.57 -28.76
N HIS A 270 -1.82 -14.80 -29.62
CA HIS A 270 -2.44 -13.75 -30.42
C HIS A 270 -3.50 -14.28 -31.37
N GLY A 271 -3.21 -15.42 -32.03
CA GLY A 271 -4.15 -16.07 -32.92
C GLY A 271 -5.42 -16.54 -32.22
N TYR A 272 -5.30 -17.12 -31.03
CA TYR A 272 -6.45 -17.53 -30.24
C TYR A 272 -7.30 -16.33 -29.81
N PHE A 273 -6.67 -15.36 -29.14
CA PHE A 273 -7.39 -14.21 -28.60
C PHE A 273 -7.96 -13.32 -29.70
N GLY A 274 -7.22 -13.16 -30.81
CA GLY A 274 -7.67 -12.40 -31.97
C GLY A 274 -8.85 -13.05 -32.69
N ARG A 275 -9.05 -14.37 -32.54
CA ARG A 275 -10.25 -15.05 -33.04
C ARG A 275 -11.40 -15.03 -32.05
N LEU A 276 -11.08 -15.08 -30.74
CA LEU A 276 -12.11 -15.01 -29.71
C LEU A 276 -12.84 -13.65 -29.73
N ILE A 277 -12.11 -12.56 -29.84
CA ILE A 277 -12.65 -11.20 -29.90
C ILE A 277 -12.60 -10.69 -31.34
N PHE A 278 -11.49 -10.13 -31.74
CA PHE A 278 -11.11 -9.81 -33.13
C PHE A 278 -9.62 -9.47 -33.15
N GLN A 279 -8.98 -9.52 -34.30
CA GLN A 279 -7.52 -9.46 -34.42
C GLN A 279 -6.93 -8.19 -33.80
N TYR A 280 -7.52 -7.03 -33.99
CA TYR A 280 -6.99 -5.77 -33.49
C TYR A 280 -7.23 -5.54 -31.98
N ALA A 281 -8.08 -6.35 -31.36
CA ALA A 281 -8.26 -6.31 -29.90
C ALA A 281 -7.17 -7.10 -29.16
N SER A 282 -6.33 -7.87 -29.87
CA SER A 282 -5.30 -8.71 -29.28
C SER A 282 -3.91 -8.10 -29.42
N PHE A 283 -3.14 -8.12 -28.35
CA PHE A 283 -1.73 -7.74 -28.40
C PHE A 283 -0.91 -8.79 -29.19
N ASN A 284 -0.06 -8.30 -30.08
CA ASN A 284 0.92 -9.09 -30.81
C ASN A 284 2.37 -8.81 -30.37
N ASN A 285 2.55 -7.93 -29.40
CA ASN A 285 3.83 -7.50 -28.85
C ASN A 285 3.84 -7.71 -27.35
N SER A 286 4.75 -8.53 -26.86
CA SER A 286 4.87 -8.87 -25.44
C SER A 286 5.11 -7.65 -24.55
N ARG A 287 5.95 -6.73 -24.98
CA ARG A 287 6.29 -5.53 -24.22
C ARG A 287 5.08 -4.59 -24.04
N SER A 288 4.30 -4.40 -25.08
CA SER A 288 3.06 -3.63 -25.04
C SER A 288 2.01 -4.31 -24.14
N LEU A 289 1.88 -5.62 -24.23
CA LEU A 289 0.99 -6.39 -23.36
C LEU A 289 1.36 -6.25 -21.89
N HIS A 290 2.63 -6.41 -21.55
CA HIS A 290 3.08 -6.31 -20.15
C HIS A 290 2.97 -4.90 -19.61
N PHE A 291 3.19 -3.88 -20.41
CA PHE A 291 2.89 -2.49 -20.05
C PHE A 291 1.40 -2.32 -19.71
N PHE A 292 0.52 -2.83 -20.52
CA PHE A 292 -0.92 -2.77 -20.29
C PHE A 292 -1.32 -3.50 -18.99
N LEU A 293 -0.79 -4.70 -18.76
CA LEU A 293 -1.06 -5.48 -17.56
C LEU A 293 -0.62 -4.76 -16.27
N ALA A 294 0.47 -4.02 -16.33
CA ALA A 294 0.96 -3.24 -15.21
C ALA A 294 0.19 -1.93 -15.04
N ALA A 295 -0.03 -1.20 -16.12
CA ALA A 295 -0.62 0.14 -16.09
C ALA A 295 -2.09 0.14 -15.68
N TRP A 296 -2.87 -0.83 -16.13
CA TRP A 296 -4.31 -0.90 -15.85
C TRP A 296 -4.63 -0.88 -14.35
N PRO A 297 -4.16 -1.84 -13.53
CA PRO A 297 -4.46 -1.83 -12.09
C PRO A 297 -3.78 -0.67 -11.35
N VAL A 298 -2.58 -0.26 -11.77
CA VAL A 298 -1.87 0.86 -11.14
C VAL A 298 -2.64 2.16 -11.28
N ILE A 299 -3.11 2.48 -12.49
CA ILE A 299 -3.93 3.68 -12.72
C ILE A 299 -5.25 3.60 -11.94
N GLY A 300 -5.87 2.42 -11.92
CA GLY A 300 -7.11 2.23 -11.16
C GLY A 300 -6.96 2.46 -9.67
N ILE A 301 -5.88 1.95 -9.07
CA ILE A 301 -5.59 2.15 -7.64
C ILE A 301 -5.22 3.62 -7.37
N CYS A 302 -4.53 4.29 -8.29
CA CYS A 302 -4.33 5.74 -8.20
C CYS A 302 -5.66 6.51 -8.18
N PHE A 303 -6.63 6.13 -9.01
CA PHE A 303 -7.96 6.74 -9.00
C PHE A 303 -8.70 6.49 -7.68
N THR A 304 -8.59 5.30 -7.08
CA THR A 304 -9.19 5.04 -5.77
C THR A 304 -8.59 5.92 -4.69
N ALA A 305 -7.27 6.09 -4.69
CA ALA A 305 -6.58 6.97 -3.76
C ALA A 305 -6.98 8.44 -3.95
N LEU A 306 -7.08 8.89 -5.19
CA LEU A 306 -7.61 10.22 -5.53
C LEU A 306 -9.06 10.38 -5.11
N GLY A 307 -9.87 9.34 -5.24
CA GLY A 307 -11.26 9.33 -4.79
C GLY A 307 -11.37 9.58 -3.29
N VAL A 308 -10.63 8.84 -2.48
CA VAL A 308 -10.58 9.06 -1.03
C VAL A 308 -10.07 10.46 -0.72
N THR A 309 -9.04 10.92 -1.39
CA THR A 309 -8.47 12.26 -1.18
C THR A 309 -9.49 13.37 -1.50
N THR A 310 -10.20 13.27 -2.61
CA THR A 310 -11.21 14.28 -2.98
C THR A 310 -12.42 14.22 -2.07
N MET A 311 -12.88 13.03 -1.68
CA MET A 311 -13.98 12.86 -0.73
C MET A 311 -13.60 13.30 0.69
N ALA A 312 -12.32 13.27 1.05
CA ALA A 312 -11.84 13.86 2.30
C ALA A 312 -12.19 15.36 2.41
N PHE A 313 -12.23 16.06 1.28
CA PHE A 313 -12.70 17.44 1.18
C PHE A 313 -14.19 17.54 0.79
N ASN A 314 -14.93 16.47 0.99
CA ASN A 314 -16.39 16.39 0.74
C ASN A 314 -16.80 16.58 -0.74
N LEU A 315 -15.91 16.28 -1.69
CA LEU A 315 -16.27 16.08 -3.09
C LEU A 315 -16.83 14.67 -3.27
N ASN A 316 -18.04 14.48 -2.77
CA ASN A 316 -18.68 13.18 -2.61
C ASN A 316 -19.16 12.57 -3.93
N GLY A 317 -19.61 11.32 -3.86
CA GLY A 317 -20.37 10.68 -4.92
C GLY A 317 -21.70 11.38 -5.17
N LEU A 318 -22.41 10.94 -6.20
CA LEU A 318 -23.69 11.53 -6.60
C LEU A 318 -24.65 11.63 -5.40
N ASN A 319 -25.26 12.81 -5.26
CA ASN A 319 -26.20 13.05 -4.17
C ASN A 319 -27.62 12.70 -4.64
N PHE A 320 -28.18 11.66 -4.05
CA PHE A 320 -29.55 11.22 -4.31
C PHE A 320 -30.57 11.74 -3.28
N ASN A 321 -30.17 12.60 -2.36
CA ASN A 321 -31.08 13.20 -1.40
C ASN A 321 -32.17 13.96 -2.16
N GLN A 322 -33.44 13.73 -1.79
CA GLN A 322 -34.60 14.36 -2.40
C GLN A 322 -34.76 14.09 -3.91
N SER A 323 -34.10 13.07 -4.46
CA SER A 323 -34.19 12.71 -5.88
C SER A 323 -35.20 11.61 -6.17
N ILE A 324 -35.68 10.92 -5.15
CA ILE A 324 -36.70 9.87 -5.30
C ILE A 324 -38.07 10.50 -5.06
N ILE A 325 -38.89 10.44 -6.10
CA ILE A 325 -40.29 10.88 -6.05
C ILE A 325 -41.19 9.73 -6.43
N ASP A 326 -42.38 9.69 -5.87
CA ASP A 326 -43.42 8.73 -6.25
C ASP A 326 -44.19 9.17 -7.52
N SER A 327 -45.17 8.37 -7.93
CA SER A 327 -45.95 8.61 -9.15
C SER A 327 -46.77 9.92 -9.15
N ILE A 328 -46.97 10.52 -7.98
CA ILE A 328 -47.70 11.78 -7.82
C ILE A 328 -46.84 12.96 -7.43
N GLY A 329 -45.49 12.80 -7.54
CA GLY A 329 -44.54 13.88 -7.27
C GLY A 329 -44.21 14.07 -5.77
N HIS A 330 -44.61 13.15 -4.89
CA HIS A 330 -44.27 13.20 -3.47
C HIS A 330 -42.82 12.76 -3.26
N LEU A 331 -42.05 13.53 -2.50
CA LEU A 331 -40.64 13.27 -2.16
C LEU A 331 -40.54 12.13 -1.15
N ILE A 332 -39.68 11.14 -1.47
CA ILE A 332 -39.35 10.00 -0.61
C ILE A 332 -37.96 10.23 -0.01
N ASN A 333 -37.89 10.55 1.27
CA ASN A 333 -36.62 10.77 1.98
C ASN A 333 -36.30 9.66 2.99
N SER A 334 -37.29 8.85 3.36
CA SER A 334 -37.14 7.83 4.40
C SER A 334 -38.10 6.69 4.17
N TRP A 335 -37.89 5.56 4.84
CA TRP A 335 -38.84 4.43 4.83
C TRP A 335 -40.24 4.77 5.28
N PRO A 336 -40.48 5.63 6.31
CA PRO A 336 -41.82 6.05 6.65
C PRO A 336 -42.59 6.71 5.51
N ASP A 337 -41.91 7.44 4.64
CA ASP A 337 -42.54 8.05 3.47
C ASP A 337 -43.07 7.03 2.47
N ILE A 338 -42.50 5.83 2.43
CA ILE A 338 -42.97 4.69 1.64
C ILE A 338 -44.07 3.93 2.41
N MET A 339 -43.82 3.63 3.68
CA MET A 339 -44.77 2.80 4.50
C MET A 339 -46.09 3.48 4.71
N ASN A 340 -46.16 4.80 4.71
CA ASN A 340 -47.40 5.56 4.87
C ASN A 340 -48.22 5.73 3.58
N ARG A 341 -47.79 5.05 2.50
CA ARG A 341 -48.47 5.06 1.20
C ARG A 341 -49.25 3.75 0.99
N PRO A 342 -50.58 3.72 1.24
CA PRO A 342 -51.36 2.48 1.11
C PRO A 342 -51.45 1.94 -0.31
N ASP A 343 -51.32 2.81 -1.32
CA ASP A 343 -51.31 2.46 -2.73
C ASP A 343 -50.04 1.74 -3.19
N LEU A 344 -48.95 1.83 -2.43
CA LEU A 344 -47.68 1.13 -2.70
C LEU A 344 -47.56 -0.18 -1.88
N GLY A 345 -48.53 -0.53 -1.07
CA GLY A 345 -48.47 -1.69 -0.17
C GLY A 345 -48.19 -3.01 -0.89
N ILE A 346 -48.78 -3.21 -2.08
CA ILE A 346 -48.55 -4.41 -2.90
C ILE A 346 -47.12 -4.43 -3.47
N GLU A 347 -46.62 -3.32 -3.94
CA GLU A 347 -45.24 -3.23 -4.48
C GLU A 347 -44.21 -3.47 -3.41
N VAL A 348 -44.41 -2.96 -2.20
CA VAL A 348 -43.52 -3.13 -1.06
C VAL A 348 -43.54 -4.54 -0.50
N MET A 349 -44.69 -5.19 -0.56
CA MET A 349 -44.96 -6.49 0.10
C MET A 349 -44.83 -7.70 -0.81
N HIS A 350 -44.65 -7.51 -2.14
CA HIS A 350 -44.56 -8.64 -3.06
C HIS A 350 -43.25 -9.40 -2.87
N GLU A 351 -43.31 -10.71 -3.02
CA GLU A 351 -42.11 -11.62 -3.05
C GLU A 351 -41.08 -11.32 -1.98
N ARG A 352 -41.48 -11.07 -0.74
CA ARG A 352 -40.62 -10.60 0.37
C ARG A 352 -39.39 -11.46 0.65
N ASN A 353 -39.33 -12.69 0.16
CA ASN A 353 -38.19 -13.60 0.34
C ASN A 353 -37.23 -13.59 -0.84
N ALA A 354 -37.51 -12.82 -1.88
CA ALA A 354 -36.72 -12.77 -3.13
C ALA A 354 -35.79 -11.54 -3.25
N HIS A 355 -35.89 -10.61 -2.31
CA HIS A 355 -35.14 -9.35 -2.33
C HIS A 355 -33.90 -9.40 -1.45
N ASN A 356 -32.93 -10.26 -1.82
CA ASN A 356 -31.68 -10.42 -1.08
C ASN A 356 -30.63 -9.37 -1.45
N PHE A 357 -30.87 -8.61 -2.50
CA PHE A 357 -29.96 -7.58 -3.01
C PHE A 357 -30.70 -6.24 -3.16
N PRO A 358 -29.95 -5.09 -3.16
CA PRO A 358 -30.57 -3.76 -3.19
C PRO A 358 -31.36 -3.43 -4.46
N LEU A 359 -31.10 -4.12 -5.57
CA LEU A 359 -31.77 -3.89 -6.85
C LEU A 359 -32.83 -4.95 -7.10
N ASP A 360 -34.05 -4.49 -7.41
CA ASP A 360 -35.12 -5.36 -7.88
C ASP A 360 -35.02 -5.47 -9.41
N LEU A 361 -34.47 -6.60 -9.87
CA LEU A 361 -34.17 -6.83 -11.29
C LEU A 361 -35.25 -7.67 -12.00
N ALA A 362 -36.31 -8.06 -11.35
CA ALA A 362 -37.39 -8.87 -11.91
C ALA A 362 -38.46 -8.08 -12.63
#